data_3c0793e5bc3de5f2f6d1e6f9054a449d
#
_entry.id   3c0793e5bc3de5f2f6d1e6f9054a449d
#
_cell.length_a   1.000
_cell.length_b   1.000
_cell.length_c   1.000
_cell.angle_alpha   90.00
_cell.angle_beta   90.00
_cell.angle_gamma   90.00
#
_symmetry.space_group_name_H-M   'P 1'
#
loop_
_entity.id
_entity.type
_entity.pdbx_description
1 polymer ?
#
loop_
_entity_poly.entity_id
_entity_poly.type
_entity_poly.pdbx_seq_one_letter_code
_entity_poly.pdbx_strand_id
1 'polypeptide(L)' 'MSYTPQVNDYVIWKQENFTDEGWVYVMCPEYITIEIGTKNKPDELVNMHKKTHILVVCHSQFWNQLEYVKSRNSVTDV' A
#
# COMPACT_ATOMS: atom_id res chain seq x y z
N MET A 1 21.56 -2.48 0.09
CA MET A 1 20.64 -3.14 -0.74
C MET A 1 19.28 -2.59 -0.63
N SER A 2 18.66 -2.34 -1.71
CA SER A 2 17.35 -1.76 -1.69
C SER A 2 16.31 -2.83 -1.71
N TYR A 3 15.25 -2.61 -1.01
CA TYR A 3 14.09 -3.49 -1.06
C TYR A 3 13.29 -3.18 -2.31
N THR A 4 12.90 -4.21 -3.03
CA THR A 4 12.03 -4.05 -4.19
C THR A 4 10.64 -4.55 -3.80
N PRO A 5 9.67 -3.67 -3.68
CA PRO A 5 8.35 -4.11 -3.23
C PRO A 5 7.65 -4.97 -4.28
N GLN A 6 6.81 -5.86 -3.81
CA GLN A 6 6.04 -6.74 -4.66
C GLN A 6 4.57 -6.60 -4.30
N VAL A 7 3.71 -6.87 -5.26
CA VAL A 7 2.27 -6.87 -4.99
C VAL A 7 1.98 -7.83 -3.86
N ASN A 8 1.12 -7.40 -2.95
CA ASN A 8 0.72 -8.17 -1.77
C ASN A 8 1.72 -8.13 -0.62
N ASP A 9 2.78 -7.34 -0.74
CA ASP A 9 3.63 -7.08 0.40
C ASP A 9 2.96 -6.06 1.30
N TYR A 10 3.15 -6.17 2.59
CA TYR A 10 2.72 -5.15 3.54
C TYR A 10 3.96 -4.35 3.90
N VAL A 11 3.89 -3.06 3.68
CA VAL A 11 5.06 -2.19 3.86
C VAL A 11 4.71 -0.99 4.71
N ILE A 12 5.71 -0.43 5.34
CA ILE A 12 5.61 0.81 6.07
C ILE A 12 6.47 1.82 5.37
N TRP A 13 5.89 2.95 4.99
CA TRP A 13 6.62 4.01 4.31
C TRP A 13 6.86 5.12 5.30
N LYS A 14 8.09 5.20 5.78
CA LYS A 14 8.46 6.20 6.77
C LYS A 14 8.92 7.45 6.08
N GLN A 15 8.20 8.52 6.30
CA GLN A 15 8.52 9.79 5.72
C GLN A 15 8.86 10.76 6.84
N GLU A 16 9.35 11.91 6.48
CA GLU A 16 9.83 12.83 7.47
C GLU A 16 8.75 13.29 8.41
N ASN A 17 7.58 13.60 7.91
CA ASN A 17 6.52 14.15 8.72
C ASN A 17 5.41 13.16 9.04
N PHE A 18 5.38 12.03 8.39
CA PHE A 18 4.32 11.07 8.67
C PHE A 18 4.69 9.71 8.11
N THR A 19 3.96 8.72 8.50
CA THR A 19 4.21 7.35 8.09
C THR A 19 2.91 6.77 7.55
N ASP A 20 3.00 6.13 6.39
CA ASP A 20 1.89 5.40 5.82
C ASP A 20 2.23 3.94 5.83
N GLU A 21 1.23 3.09 5.94
CA GLU A 21 1.50 1.67 5.85
C GLU A 21 0.31 0.97 5.22
N GLY A 22 0.56 -0.11 4.54
CA GLY A 22 -0.49 -0.86 3.91
C GLY A 22 0.04 -1.90 2.95
N TRP A 23 -0.86 -2.42 2.13
CA TRP A 23 -0.53 -3.48 1.18
C TRP A 23 -0.17 -2.86 -0.16
N VAL A 24 0.85 -3.42 -0.80
CA VAL A 24 1.20 -3.00 -2.15
C VAL A 24 0.12 -3.53 -3.09
N TYR A 25 -0.54 -2.65 -3.81
CA TYR A 25 -1.65 -3.02 -4.65
C TYR A 25 -1.24 -3.13 -6.12
N VAL A 26 -0.47 -2.18 -6.62
CA VAL A 26 0.02 -2.20 -7.98
C VAL A 26 1.52 -1.95 -7.93
N MET A 27 2.26 -2.63 -8.76
CA MET A 27 3.69 -2.45 -8.81
C MET A 27 4.13 -2.36 -10.28
N CYS A 28 4.91 -1.34 -10.58
CA CYS A 28 5.55 -1.25 -11.87
C CYS A 28 6.95 -0.70 -11.63
N PRO A 29 7.81 -0.68 -12.65
CA PRO A 29 9.18 -0.27 -12.41
C PRO A 29 9.34 1.15 -11.90
N GLU A 30 8.36 2.00 -12.13
CA GLU A 30 8.48 3.40 -11.74
C GLU A 30 7.82 3.73 -10.43
N TYR A 31 6.87 2.93 -9.97
CA TYR A 31 6.19 3.23 -8.73
C TYR A 31 5.39 2.03 -8.23
N ILE A 32 4.96 2.13 -6.99
CA ILE A 32 3.96 1.22 -6.45
C ILE A 32 2.82 2.05 -5.91
N THR A 33 1.67 1.41 -5.72
CA THR A 33 0.61 2.03 -4.95
C THR A 33 0.45 1.21 -3.67
N ILE A 34 0.19 1.91 -2.59
CA ILE A 34 0.01 1.27 -1.28
C ILE A 34 -1.41 1.56 -0.84
N GLU A 35 -2.15 0.50 -0.57
CA GLU A 35 -3.51 0.65 -0.09
C GLU A 35 -3.45 0.83 1.41
N ILE A 36 -3.69 2.04 1.88
CA ILE A 36 -3.54 2.33 3.28
C ILE A 36 -4.85 2.23 4.04
N GLY A 37 -5.92 1.94 3.34
CA GLY A 37 -7.20 1.74 4.03
C GLY A 37 -8.34 1.88 3.08
N THR A 38 -9.54 1.79 3.63
CA THR A 38 -10.75 2.05 2.87
C THR A 38 -11.60 2.97 3.71
N LYS A 39 -12.49 3.70 3.06
CA LYS A 39 -13.38 4.53 3.82
C LYS A 39 -14.71 4.60 3.12
N ASN A 40 -15.76 4.64 3.88
CA ASN A 40 -17.09 4.77 3.34
C ASN A 40 -17.26 6.18 2.84
N LYS A 41 -18.13 6.36 1.88
CA LYS A 41 -18.42 7.70 1.40
C LYS A 41 -19.54 8.27 2.22
N PRO A 42 -19.26 9.13 3.14
CA PRO A 42 -20.26 9.56 4.10
C PRO A 42 -21.39 10.37 3.49
N ASP A 43 -21.16 10.97 2.37
CA ASP A 43 -22.19 11.77 1.80
C ASP A 43 -23.14 11.02 0.94
N GLU A 44 -22.92 9.75 0.74
CA GLU A 44 -23.72 9.03 -0.19
C GLU A 44 -24.53 8.03 0.51
N LEU A 45 -25.63 8.43 1.01
CA LEU A 45 -26.46 7.55 1.79
C LEU A 45 -26.94 6.36 1.00
N VAL A 46 -27.20 6.54 -0.27
CA VAL A 46 -27.69 5.44 -1.05
C VAL A 46 -26.61 4.44 -1.34
N ASN A 47 -25.36 4.82 -1.15
CA ASN A 47 -24.27 3.92 -1.45
C ASN A 47 -23.49 3.62 -0.22
N MET A 48 -24.15 3.47 0.87
CA MET A 48 -23.45 3.27 2.12
C MET A 48 -22.69 1.97 2.14
N HIS A 49 -22.93 1.07 1.22
CA HIS A 49 -22.15 -0.15 1.19
C HIS A 49 -20.88 -0.01 0.39
N LYS A 50 -20.72 1.07 -0.33
CA LYS A 50 -19.53 1.25 -1.13
C LYS A 50 -18.41 1.81 -0.29
N LYS A 51 -17.22 1.40 -0.59
CA LYS A 51 -16.04 1.89 0.11
C LYS A 51 -15.06 2.43 -0.90
N THR A 52 -14.33 3.43 -0.48
CA THR A 52 -13.28 4.01 -1.31
C THR A 52 -11.96 3.50 -0.81
N HIS A 53 -11.20 2.92 -1.71
CA HIS A 53 -9.84 2.49 -1.36
C HIS A 53 -8.94 3.70 -1.42
N ILE A 54 -8.12 3.86 -0.41
CA ILE A 54 -7.20 4.98 -0.35
C ILE A 54 -5.85 4.46 -0.74
N LEU A 55 -5.34 4.94 -1.87
CA LEU A 55 -4.08 4.50 -2.39
C LEU A 55 -3.08 5.64 -2.39
N VAL A 56 -1.86 5.33 -2.01
CA VAL A 56 -0.78 6.30 -2.01
C VAL A 56 0.23 5.82 -3.03
N VAL A 57 0.75 6.72 -3.83
CA VAL A 57 1.74 6.37 -4.84
C VAL A 57 3.13 6.60 -4.27
N CYS A 58 3.98 5.61 -4.37
CA CYS A 58 5.36 5.72 -3.92
C CYS A 58 6.27 5.45 -5.10
N HIS A 59 6.95 6.49 -5.58
CA HIS A 59 7.82 6.34 -6.73
C HIS A 59 9.08 5.56 -6.35
N SER A 60 9.66 4.92 -7.34
CA SER A 60 10.77 4.01 -7.08
C SER A 60 11.95 4.67 -6.40
N GLN A 61 12.14 5.96 -6.62
CA GLN A 61 13.25 6.63 -5.98
C GLN A 61 13.10 6.71 -4.47
N PHE A 62 11.90 6.43 -3.96
CA PHE A 62 11.68 6.46 -2.52
C PHE A 62 11.53 5.06 -1.92
N TRP A 63 11.74 4.02 -2.70
CA TRP A 63 11.55 2.67 -2.16
C TRP A 63 12.54 2.34 -1.05
N ASN A 64 13.66 3.05 -0.98
CA ASN A 64 14.58 2.83 0.10
C ASN A 64 14.04 3.32 1.44
N GLN A 65 12.93 4.02 1.43
CA GLN A 65 12.28 4.45 2.67
C GLN A 65 11.23 3.46 3.14
N LEU A 66 11.02 2.41 2.39
CA LEU A 66 10.01 1.41 2.73
C LEU A 66 10.59 0.35 3.65
N GLU A 67 9.77 -0.10 4.57
CA GLU A 67 10.15 -1.21 5.43
C GLU A 67 9.21 -2.36 5.15
N TYR A 68 9.74 -3.49 4.76
CA TYR A 68 8.95 -4.69 4.48
C TYR A 68 8.51 -5.32 5.80
N VAL A 69 7.26 -5.71 5.89
CA VAL A 69 6.75 -6.34 7.09
C VAL A 69 6.41 -7.81 6.81
N LYS A 70 5.59 -8.06 5.82
CA LYS A 70 5.16 -9.41 5.50
C LYS A 70 4.54 -9.42 4.13
N SER A 71 4.24 -10.59 3.62
CA SER A 71 3.63 -10.72 2.32
C SER A 71 2.57 -11.78 2.35
N ARG A 72 1.48 -11.49 1.66
CA ARG A 72 0.44 -12.50 1.50
C ARG A 72 0.87 -13.60 0.56
N ASN A 73 1.85 -13.31 -0.28
CA ASN A 73 2.29 -14.30 -1.24
C ASN A 73 3.03 -15.45 -0.59
N SER A 74 3.57 -15.22 0.57
CA SER A 74 4.40 -16.25 1.17
C SER A 74 3.62 -17.26 1.94
N VAL A 75 2.33 -17.13 1.99
CA VAL A 75 1.54 -17.99 2.81
C VAL A 75 1.14 -19.23 2.13
N THR A 76 1.33 -19.31 0.89
CA THR A 76 0.73 -20.36 0.15
C THR A 76 1.50 -21.59 0.06
N ASP A 77 2.65 -21.63 0.59
CA ASP A 77 3.41 -22.76 0.43
C ASP A 77 3.12 -23.79 1.36
N VAL A 78 2.06 -24.04 1.69
CA VAL A 78 1.77 -25.07 2.55
C VAL A 78 1.37 -26.30 1.85
#